data_aca396c8113748b954030df2892114fd
#
_entry.id   aca396c8113748b954030df2892114fd
#
_cell.length_a   1.000
_cell.length_b   1.000
_cell.length_c   1.000
_cell.angle_alpha   90.00
_cell.angle_beta   90.00
_cell.angle_gamma   90.00
#
_symmetry.space_group_name_H-M   'P 1'
#
loop_
_entity.id
_entity.type
_entity.pdbx_description
1 polymer ?
#
loop_
_entity_poly.entity_id
_entity_poly.type
_entity_poly.pdbx_seq_one_letter_code
_entity_poly.pdbx_strand_id
1 'polypeptide(L)'
;ILDNAGVKAGSRVLDVACGTGVLIPDYLKREVASVTGVDISPEMIKIAVETHKAENIHFICGDVEELNFGEAFDAIVIYNAFPHFPDAERLIARLSNALAPGGILTVAHGMSRERINMHHSGAAKHVSADLMPAEELAEIFKKHLTITDIISNDTMYQVAGKESTTSAGEHTFGWCSPSLFA
;
A
#
# COMPACT_ATOMS: atom_id res chain seq x y z
N ILE A 1 9.77 8.37 4.96
CA ILE A 1 8.76 7.33 4.64
C ILE A 1 8.97 6.83 3.22
N LEU A 2 8.80 7.64 2.19
CA LEU A 2 8.83 7.17 0.80
C LEU A 2 10.19 6.65 0.35
N ASP A 3 11.29 7.14 0.90
CA ASP A 3 12.63 6.62 0.62
C ASP A 3 12.80 5.18 1.15
N ASN A 4 12.32 4.92 2.38
CA ASN A 4 12.29 3.56 2.96
C ASN A 4 11.30 2.64 2.23
N ALA A 5 10.25 3.20 1.63
CA ALA A 5 9.32 2.46 0.75
C ALA A 5 9.91 2.14 -0.64
N GLY A 6 11.15 2.56 -0.92
CA GLY A 6 11.81 2.32 -2.21
C GLY A 6 11.23 3.13 -3.37
N VAL A 7 10.44 4.18 -3.09
CA VAL A 7 9.84 5.03 -4.13
C VAL A 7 10.90 5.94 -4.74
N LYS A 8 11.17 5.74 -6.03
CA LYS A 8 12.20 6.45 -6.82
C LYS A 8 11.75 6.64 -8.25
N ALA A 9 12.56 7.33 -9.04
CA ALA A 9 12.31 7.51 -10.46
C ALA A 9 12.10 6.16 -11.17
N GLY A 10 11.04 6.10 -11.98
CA GLY A 10 10.65 4.91 -12.72
C GLY A 10 9.86 3.86 -11.92
N SER A 11 9.60 4.04 -10.62
CA SER A 11 8.79 3.10 -9.82
C SER A 11 7.32 3.09 -10.25
N ARG A 12 6.72 1.91 -10.31
CA ARG A 12 5.26 1.71 -10.34
C ARG A 12 4.78 1.61 -8.91
N VAL A 13 3.90 2.52 -8.51
CA VAL A 13 3.44 2.67 -7.12
C VAL A 13 1.97 2.28 -6.99
N LEU A 14 1.63 1.46 -5.99
CA LEU A 14 0.27 1.29 -5.49
C LEU A 14 0.12 2.09 -4.19
N ASP A 15 -0.78 3.06 -4.19
CA ASP A 15 -1.16 3.86 -3.01
C ASP A 15 -2.48 3.33 -2.47
N VAL A 16 -2.42 2.61 -1.35
CA VAL A 16 -3.55 1.88 -0.75
C VAL A 16 -4.26 2.77 0.25
N ALA A 17 -5.59 2.88 0.13
CA ALA A 17 -6.43 3.83 0.86
C ALA A 17 -5.91 5.26 0.65
N CYS A 18 -5.73 5.64 -0.61
CA CYS A 18 -5.06 6.87 -1.02
C CYS A 18 -5.83 8.15 -0.63
N GLY A 19 -7.09 8.02 -0.21
CA GLY A 19 -7.95 9.14 0.12
C GLY A 19 -8.07 10.13 -1.04
N THR A 20 -7.83 11.40 -0.76
CA THR A 20 -7.83 12.48 -1.76
C THR A 20 -6.51 12.60 -2.54
N GLY A 21 -5.60 11.62 -2.39
CA GLY A 21 -4.30 11.61 -3.09
C GLY A 21 -3.23 12.46 -2.41
N VAL A 22 -3.17 12.46 -1.08
CA VAL A 22 -2.26 13.33 -0.30
C VAL A 22 -0.78 13.10 -0.65
N LEU A 23 -0.37 11.89 -1.03
CA LEU A 23 1.01 11.56 -1.40
C LEU A 23 1.33 11.80 -2.88
N ILE A 24 0.34 12.05 -3.74
CA ILE A 24 0.53 12.21 -5.18
C ILE A 24 1.60 13.26 -5.53
N PRO A 25 1.61 14.47 -4.92
CA PRO A 25 2.65 15.45 -5.22
C PRO A 25 4.07 14.96 -4.92
N ASP A 26 4.22 14.11 -3.90
CA ASP A 26 5.51 13.58 -3.50
C ASP A 26 5.97 12.41 -4.39
N TYR A 27 5.04 11.63 -4.94
CA TYR A 27 5.33 10.65 -5.99
C TYR A 27 5.76 11.34 -7.30
N LEU A 28 5.06 12.38 -7.72
CA LEU A 28 5.41 13.14 -8.93
C LEU A 28 6.79 13.80 -8.83
N LYS A 29 7.16 14.35 -7.68
CA LYS A 29 8.50 14.91 -7.44
C LYS A 29 9.61 13.87 -7.55
N ARG A 30 9.29 12.59 -7.36
CA ARG A 30 10.22 11.45 -7.49
C ARG A 30 10.25 10.85 -8.89
N GLU A 31 9.51 11.44 -9.84
CA GLU A 31 9.46 11.00 -11.23
C GLU A 31 9.10 9.51 -11.38
N VAL A 32 8.12 9.05 -10.60
CA VAL A 32 7.63 7.67 -10.68
C VAL A 32 7.03 7.38 -12.07
N ALA A 33 7.13 6.14 -12.53
CA ALA A 33 6.56 5.73 -13.82
C ALA A 33 5.03 5.81 -13.80
N SER A 34 4.42 5.29 -12.74
CA SER A 34 2.96 5.33 -12.57
C SER A 34 2.56 5.29 -11.10
N VAL A 35 1.37 5.79 -10.80
CA VAL A 35 0.69 5.63 -9.52
C VAL A 35 -0.70 5.06 -9.76
N THR A 36 -1.03 3.97 -9.08
CA THR A 36 -2.39 3.45 -8.95
C THR A 36 -2.88 3.75 -7.53
N GLY A 37 -3.74 4.75 -7.37
CA GLY A 37 -4.38 5.08 -6.10
C GLY A 37 -5.69 4.31 -5.94
N VAL A 38 -5.85 3.60 -4.84
CA VAL A 38 -7.07 2.84 -4.52
C VAL A 38 -7.68 3.35 -3.23
N ASP A 39 -8.97 3.62 -3.25
CA ASP A 39 -9.74 3.93 -2.04
C ASP A 39 -11.15 3.35 -2.15
N ILE A 40 -11.72 2.91 -1.03
CA ILE A 40 -13.08 2.36 -0.99
C ILE A 40 -14.16 3.45 -1.07
N SER A 41 -13.82 4.70 -0.75
CA SER A 41 -14.75 5.84 -0.74
C SER A 41 -14.86 6.50 -2.13
N PRO A 42 -16.06 6.46 -2.75
CA PRO A 42 -16.28 7.17 -4.02
C PRO A 42 -16.04 8.68 -3.91
N GLU A 43 -16.35 9.29 -2.75
CA GLU A 43 -16.15 10.72 -2.49
C GLU A 43 -14.66 11.08 -2.48
N MET A 44 -13.82 10.26 -1.86
CA MET A 44 -12.37 10.46 -1.83
C MET A 44 -11.79 10.35 -3.24
N ILE A 45 -12.15 9.30 -3.97
CA ILE A 45 -11.70 9.11 -5.36
C ILE A 45 -12.14 10.26 -6.26
N LYS A 46 -13.38 10.75 -6.12
CA LYS A 46 -13.85 11.90 -6.87
C LYS A 46 -12.95 13.13 -6.65
N ILE A 47 -12.65 13.45 -5.40
CA ILE A 47 -11.76 14.58 -5.05
C ILE A 47 -10.35 14.36 -5.60
N ALA A 48 -9.82 13.12 -5.46
CA ALA A 48 -8.50 12.76 -5.97
C ALA A 48 -8.39 12.99 -7.49
N VAL A 49 -9.36 12.52 -8.27
CA VAL A 49 -9.42 12.68 -9.74
C VAL A 49 -9.57 14.17 -10.14
N GLU A 50 -10.35 14.95 -9.39
CA GLU A 50 -10.51 16.39 -9.66
C GLU A 50 -9.22 17.17 -9.36
N THR A 51 -8.47 16.74 -8.35
CA THR A 51 -7.27 17.44 -7.85
C THR A 51 -6.01 17.08 -8.64
N HIS A 52 -5.85 15.80 -9.03
CA HIS A 52 -4.62 15.27 -9.64
C HIS A 52 -4.88 14.78 -11.06
N LYS A 53 -4.32 15.48 -12.06
CA LYS A 53 -4.60 15.25 -13.49
C LYS A 53 -3.36 14.85 -14.31
N ALA A 54 -2.33 14.28 -13.67
CA ALA A 54 -1.17 13.79 -14.39
C ALA A 54 -1.51 12.46 -15.12
N GLU A 55 -0.98 12.29 -16.33
CA GLU A 55 -1.31 11.15 -17.20
C GLU A 55 -0.88 9.79 -16.62
N ASN A 56 0.15 9.79 -15.76
CA ASN A 56 0.68 8.59 -15.12
C ASN A 56 0.03 8.28 -13.76
N ILE A 57 -1.13 8.91 -13.45
CA ILE A 57 -1.88 8.66 -12.22
C ILE A 57 -3.23 8.06 -12.57
N HIS A 58 -3.56 6.94 -11.95
CA HIS A 58 -4.82 6.24 -12.10
C HIS A 58 -5.48 6.03 -10.74
N PHE A 59 -6.77 6.34 -10.63
CA PHE A 59 -7.54 6.11 -9.40
C PHE A 59 -8.59 5.04 -9.62
N ILE A 60 -8.73 4.13 -8.64
CA ILE A 60 -9.70 3.05 -8.63
C ILE A 60 -10.52 3.16 -7.34
N CYS A 61 -11.85 3.21 -7.48
CA CYS A 61 -12.76 3.09 -6.34
C CYS A 61 -13.06 1.61 -6.11
N GLY A 62 -12.66 1.07 -4.96
CA GLY A 62 -12.90 -0.33 -4.63
C GLY A 62 -12.13 -0.83 -3.42
N ASP A 63 -12.44 -2.06 -3.01
CA ASP A 63 -11.71 -2.76 -1.97
C ASP A 63 -10.42 -3.33 -2.54
N VAL A 64 -9.27 -2.89 -2.01
CA VAL A 64 -7.95 -3.32 -2.45
C VAL A 64 -7.73 -4.83 -2.29
N GLU A 65 -8.40 -5.46 -1.33
CA GLU A 65 -8.30 -6.90 -1.10
C GLU A 65 -9.02 -7.73 -2.16
N GLU A 66 -9.95 -7.14 -2.91
CA GLU A 66 -10.73 -7.81 -3.97
C GLU A 66 -10.23 -7.49 -5.38
N LEU A 67 -9.48 -6.39 -5.55
CA LEU A 67 -8.99 -5.95 -6.85
C LEU A 67 -7.90 -6.87 -7.42
N ASN A 68 -7.95 -7.10 -8.73
CA ASN A 68 -6.87 -7.72 -9.48
C ASN A 68 -6.21 -6.66 -10.37
N PHE A 69 -4.97 -6.30 -10.07
CA PHE A 69 -4.29 -5.19 -10.74
C PHE A 69 -3.73 -5.56 -12.12
N GLY A 70 -3.56 -6.85 -12.43
CA GLY A 70 -2.97 -7.29 -13.72
C GLY A 70 -1.50 -6.91 -13.93
N GLU A 71 -0.89 -6.21 -12.97
CA GLU A 71 0.52 -5.78 -12.98
C GLU A 71 1.12 -5.91 -11.57
N ALA A 72 2.45 -5.89 -11.50
CA ALA A 72 3.20 -5.90 -10.25
C ALA A 72 3.78 -4.51 -9.96
N PHE A 73 3.87 -4.14 -8.67
CA PHE A 73 4.31 -2.84 -8.19
C PHE A 73 5.72 -2.89 -7.59
N ASP A 74 6.51 -1.86 -7.86
CA ASP A 74 7.85 -1.71 -7.29
C ASP A 74 7.77 -1.16 -5.85
N ALA A 75 6.71 -0.42 -5.53
CA ALA A 75 6.40 0.05 -4.19
C ALA A 75 4.89 0.00 -3.93
N ILE A 76 4.51 -0.52 -2.75
CA ILE A 76 3.14 -0.49 -2.24
C ILE A 76 3.15 0.29 -0.92
N VAL A 77 2.31 1.32 -0.82
CA VAL A 77 2.28 2.23 0.32
C VAL A 77 0.89 2.25 0.94
N ILE A 78 0.81 2.01 2.25
CA ILE A 78 -0.37 2.24 3.07
C ILE A 78 -0.03 3.39 4.02
N TYR A 79 -0.57 4.59 3.78
CA TYR A 79 -0.23 5.78 4.55
C TYR A 79 -1.41 6.30 5.35
N ASN A 80 -1.26 6.40 6.67
CA ASN A 80 -2.28 6.88 7.62
C ASN A 80 -3.63 6.15 7.56
N ALA A 81 -3.66 4.89 7.09
CA ALA A 81 -4.91 4.16 6.86
C ALA A 81 -4.94 2.76 7.48
N PHE A 82 -3.81 2.20 7.91
CA PHE A 82 -3.71 0.80 8.32
C PHE A 82 -4.72 0.37 9.40
N PRO A 83 -5.06 1.17 10.44
CA PRO A 83 -6.07 0.80 11.44
C PRO A 83 -7.49 0.56 10.91
N HIS A 84 -7.77 0.92 9.67
CA HIS A 84 -9.06 0.67 9.03
C HIS A 84 -9.19 -0.73 8.41
N PHE A 85 -8.10 -1.49 8.34
CA PHE A 85 -8.09 -2.85 7.82
C PHE A 85 -8.23 -3.86 8.98
N PRO A 86 -9.34 -4.64 9.02
CA PRO A 86 -9.64 -5.51 10.16
C PRO A 86 -8.75 -6.74 10.23
N ASP A 87 -8.20 -7.20 9.10
CA ASP A 87 -7.35 -8.38 9.00
C ASP A 87 -5.99 -8.01 8.40
N ALA A 88 -5.07 -7.66 9.29
CA ALA A 88 -3.71 -7.27 8.92
C ALA A 88 -2.95 -8.37 8.16
N GLU A 89 -3.12 -9.64 8.59
CA GLU A 89 -2.41 -10.77 7.99
C GLU A 89 -2.89 -11.02 6.55
N ARG A 90 -4.19 -11.03 6.33
CA ARG A 90 -4.78 -11.17 5.00
C ARG A 90 -4.37 -10.04 4.06
N LEU A 91 -4.42 -8.79 4.54
CA LEU A 91 -4.01 -7.62 3.77
C LEU A 91 -2.55 -7.72 3.34
N ILE A 92 -1.62 -7.98 4.30
CA ILE A 92 -0.19 -8.08 4.00
C ILE A 92 0.09 -9.24 3.04
N ALA A 93 -0.50 -10.41 3.26
CA ALA A 93 -0.38 -11.54 2.35
C ALA A 93 -0.88 -11.20 0.93
N ARG A 94 -2.00 -10.51 0.82
CA ARG A 94 -2.57 -10.10 -0.47
C ARG A 94 -1.67 -9.12 -1.21
N LEU A 95 -1.20 -8.07 -0.50
CA LEU A 95 -0.38 -7.03 -1.10
C LEU A 95 1.03 -7.50 -1.42
N SER A 96 1.61 -8.41 -0.63
CA SER A 96 2.93 -8.99 -0.93
C SER A 96 2.93 -9.72 -2.28
N ASN A 97 1.82 -10.39 -2.66
CA ASN A 97 1.66 -11.05 -3.96
C ASN A 97 1.53 -10.06 -5.14
N ALA A 98 1.26 -8.80 -4.89
CA ALA A 98 1.19 -7.75 -5.91
C ALA A 98 2.53 -7.02 -6.11
N LEU A 99 3.56 -7.35 -5.34
CA LEU A 99 4.90 -6.78 -5.50
C LEU A 99 5.62 -7.37 -6.72
N ALA A 100 6.36 -6.51 -7.39
CA ALA A 100 7.38 -6.92 -8.35
C ALA A 100 8.57 -7.56 -7.62
N PRO A 101 9.40 -8.38 -8.29
CA PRO A 101 10.62 -8.90 -7.70
C PRO A 101 11.51 -7.80 -7.12
N GLY A 102 11.79 -7.89 -5.81
CA GLY A 102 12.54 -6.87 -5.07
C GLY A 102 11.75 -5.60 -4.72
N GLY A 103 10.43 -5.57 -4.96
CA GLY A 103 9.53 -4.49 -4.56
C GLY A 103 9.37 -4.40 -3.04
N ILE A 104 8.90 -3.25 -2.55
CA ILE A 104 8.76 -2.97 -1.12
C ILE A 104 7.30 -2.64 -0.78
N LEU A 105 6.76 -3.33 0.23
CA LEU A 105 5.50 -2.98 0.89
C LEU A 105 5.80 -2.17 2.15
N THR A 106 5.08 -1.07 2.35
CA THR A 106 5.24 -0.19 3.51
C THR A 106 3.90 0.16 4.13
N VAL A 107 3.82 0.02 5.45
CA VAL A 107 2.79 0.63 6.29
C VAL A 107 3.43 1.79 7.04
N ALA A 108 2.88 3.00 6.91
CA ALA A 108 3.46 4.18 7.54
C ALA A 108 2.40 5.16 8.04
N HIS A 109 2.76 5.89 9.09
CA HIS A 109 2.00 7.01 9.64
C HIS A 109 2.92 8.19 9.92
N GLY A 110 2.46 9.41 9.61
CA GLY A 110 3.19 10.65 9.82
C GLY A 110 3.09 11.20 11.25
N MET A 111 2.83 10.34 12.24
CA MET A 111 2.84 10.66 13.67
C MET A 111 3.13 9.42 14.50
N SER A 112 3.39 9.60 15.81
CA SER A 112 3.66 8.48 16.71
C SER A 112 2.42 7.58 16.90
N ARG A 113 2.66 6.31 17.19
CA ARG A 113 1.62 5.33 17.49
C ARG A 113 0.68 5.79 18.61
N GLU A 114 1.23 6.38 19.67
CA GLU A 114 0.47 6.87 20.83
C GLU A 114 -0.51 7.97 20.42
N ARG A 115 -0.10 8.90 19.57
CA ARG A 115 -0.97 9.97 19.06
C ARG A 115 -2.07 9.43 18.18
N ILE A 116 -1.78 8.43 17.34
CA ILE A 116 -2.78 7.77 16.49
C ILE A 116 -3.85 7.11 17.37
N ASN A 117 -3.42 6.30 18.36
CA ASN A 117 -4.34 5.59 19.23
C ASN A 117 -5.15 6.53 20.12
N MET A 118 -4.59 7.68 20.54
CA MET A 118 -5.37 8.72 21.23
C MET A 118 -6.46 9.33 20.34
N HIS A 119 -6.20 9.55 19.06
CA HIS A 119 -7.22 10.03 18.13
C HIS A 119 -8.34 9.02 17.90
N HIS A 120 -8.03 7.72 17.92
CA HIS A 120 -9.00 6.65 17.76
C HIS A 120 -9.80 6.33 19.04
N SER A 121 -9.34 6.78 20.22
CA SER A 121 -10.05 6.55 21.50
C SER A 121 -11.32 7.38 21.69
N GLY A 122 -11.63 8.31 20.76
CA GLY A 122 -12.83 9.16 20.75
C GLY A 122 -14.00 8.59 19.93
N ALA A 123 -14.68 9.44 19.18
CA ALA A 123 -15.84 9.10 18.34
C ALA A 123 -15.55 8.09 17.22
N ALA A 124 -14.29 7.87 16.87
CA ALA A 124 -13.86 6.96 15.81
C ALA A 124 -13.69 5.49 16.24
N LYS A 125 -13.95 5.17 17.53
CA LYS A 125 -13.78 3.82 18.12
C LYS A 125 -14.59 2.70 17.43
N HIS A 126 -15.58 3.07 16.63
CA HIS A 126 -16.44 2.11 15.92
C HIS A 126 -15.98 1.78 14.49
N VAL A 127 -14.95 2.46 13.99
CA VAL A 127 -14.52 2.36 12.57
C VAL A 127 -13.06 2.00 12.38
N SER A 128 -12.24 2.02 13.43
CA SER A 128 -10.82 1.67 13.34
C SER A 128 -10.33 0.98 14.61
N ALA A 129 -9.42 0.02 14.44
CA ALA A 129 -8.69 -0.62 15.52
C ALA A 129 -7.55 0.29 16.02
N ASP A 130 -7.01 -0.01 17.21
CA ASP A 130 -5.76 0.60 17.64
C ASP A 130 -4.61 0.13 16.73
N LEU A 131 -3.70 1.06 16.40
CA LEU A 131 -2.49 0.72 15.66
C LEU A 131 -1.61 -0.20 16.53
N MET A 132 -1.31 -1.40 16.04
CA MET A 132 -0.49 -2.37 16.74
C MET A 132 0.97 -1.88 16.89
N PRO A 133 1.77 -2.44 17.82
CA PRO A 133 3.22 -2.18 17.89
C PRO A 133 3.92 -2.49 16.57
N ALA A 134 4.94 -1.72 16.20
CA ALA A 134 5.66 -1.90 14.94
C ALA A 134 6.35 -3.28 14.86
N GLU A 135 6.83 -3.78 15.99
CA GLU A 135 7.43 -5.10 16.11
C GLU A 135 6.42 -6.22 15.84
N GLU A 136 5.18 -6.06 16.31
CA GLU A 136 4.10 -7.02 16.05
C GLU A 136 3.70 -7.04 14.58
N LEU A 137 3.57 -5.87 13.95
CA LEU A 137 3.33 -5.78 12.52
C LEU A 137 4.50 -6.38 11.71
N ALA A 138 5.73 -6.18 12.15
CA ALA A 138 6.91 -6.76 11.51
C ALA A 138 6.88 -8.31 11.55
N GLU A 139 6.34 -8.95 12.60
CA GLU A 139 6.18 -10.41 12.62
C GLU A 139 5.17 -10.90 11.57
N ILE A 140 4.12 -10.11 11.28
CA ILE A 140 3.20 -10.41 10.18
C ILE A 140 3.92 -10.29 8.83
N PHE A 141 4.67 -9.20 8.62
CA PHE A 141 5.45 -9.00 7.40
C PHE A 141 6.45 -10.11 7.13
N LYS A 142 7.15 -10.60 8.17
CA LYS A 142 8.17 -11.68 8.06
C LYS A 142 7.63 -12.99 7.49
N LYS A 143 6.32 -13.21 7.53
CA LYS A 143 5.71 -14.40 6.92
C LYS A 143 5.77 -14.37 5.38
N HIS A 144 5.92 -13.19 4.79
CA HIS A 144 5.82 -12.96 3.36
C HIS A 144 7.00 -12.18 2.77
N LEU A 145 7.69 -11.37 3.58
CA LEU A 145 8.66 -10.37 3.15
C LEU A 145 9.90 -10.39 4.04
N THR A 146 11.01 -9.90 3.52
CA THR A 146 12.20 -9.59 4.31
C THR A 146 12.09 -8.17 4.86
N ILE A 147 12.10 -8.00 6.18
CA ILE A 147 12.02 -6.68 6.82
C ILE A 147 13.22 -5.81 6.43
N THR A 148 12.92 -4.59 6.03
CA THR A 148 13.93 -3.55 5.72
C THR A 148 13.97 -2.46 6.79
N ASP A 149 12.79 -2.05 7.31
CA ASP A 149 12.69 -0.96 8.28
C ASP A 149 11.61 -1.26 9.33
N ILE A 150 11.93 -0.95 10.58
CA ILE A 150 10.99 -0.88 11.70
C ILE A 150 11.27 0.44 12.43
N ILE A 151 10.35 1.39 12.36
CA ILE A 151 10.48 2.71 12.97
C ILE A 151 9.20 2.99 13.77
N SER A 152 9.36 3.26 15.07
CA SER A 152 8.28 3.73 15.93
C SER A 152 8.89 4.75 16.91
N ASN A 153 8.61 6.03 16.68
CA ASN A 153 9.14 7.13 17.47
C ASN A 153 8.11 8.26 17.60
N ASP A 154 8.48 9.36 18.24
CA ASP A 154 7.60 10.49 18.53
C ASP A 154 7.02 11.18 17.28
N THR A 155 7.60 10.96 16.11
CA THR A 155 7.26 11.68 14.87
C THR A 155 6.68 10.81 13.79
N MET A 156 6.95 9.49 13.80
CA MET A 156 6.48 8.59 12.77
C MET A 156 6.42 7.13 13.23
N TYR A 157 5.58 6.38 12.54
CA TYR A 157 5.51 4.93 12.60
C TYR A 157 5.72 4.38 11.19
N GLN A 158 6.58 3.37 11.01
CA GLN A 158 6.78 2.72 9.73
C GLN A 158 7.27 1.29 9.91
N VAL A 159 6.66 0.37 9.16
CA VAL A 159 7.19 -0.98 8.92
C VAL A 159 7.28 -1.17 7.42
N ALA A 160 8.43 -1.59 6.94
CA ALA A 160 8.68 -1.87 5.54
C ALA A 160 9.30 -3.27 5.36
N GLY A 161 8.89 -3.94 4.31
CA GLY A 161 9.41 -5.26 3.95
C GLY A 161 9.54 -5.39 2.45
N LYS A 162 10.63 -6.02 2.04
CA LYS A 162 11.01 -6.26 0.65
C LYS A 162 10.60 -7.66 0.23
N GLU A 163 10.07 -7.80 -0.98
CA GLU A 163 9.85 -9.08 -1.62
C GLU A 163 11.19 -9.82 -1.77
N SER A 164 11.22 -11.05 -1.27
CA SER A 164 12.41 -11.89 -1.34
C SER A 164 12.52 -12.49 -2.73
N THR A 165 13.55 -12.10 -3.49
CA THR A 165 13.91 -12.75 -4.75
C THR A 165 14.49 -14.15 -4.49
N THR A 166 13.69 -15.05 -3.93
CA THR A 166 14.03 -16.48 -3.91
C THR A 166 13.56 -17.07 -5.23
N SER A 167 14.54 -17.41 -6.08
CA SER A 167 14.49 -18.23 -7.31
C SER A 167 13.12 -18.81 -7.67
N ALA A 168 12.64 -18.40 -8.85
CA ALA A 168 11.65 -19.03 -9.71
C ALA A 168 11.13 -20.42 -9.25
N GLY A 169 10.11 -20.41 -8.41
CA GLY A 169 9.08 -21.42 -8.49
C GLY A 169 8.15 -21.00 -9.62
N GLU A 170 8.00 -21.84 -10.62
CA GLU A 170 7.17 -21.63 -11.79
C GLU A 170 5.73 -21.29 -11.36
N HIS A 171 5.40 -20.01 -11.27
CA HIS A 171 4.03 -19.58 -11.32
C HIS A 171 3.59 -19.67 -12.78
N THR A 172 3.09 -20.85 -13.15
CA THR A 172 2.35 -21.03 -14.41
C THR A 172 1.13 -20.11 -14.35
N PHE A 173 1.28 -18.91 -14.90
CA PHE A 173 0.13 -18.11 -15.31
C PHE A 173 -0.58 -18.90 -16.41
N GLY A 174 -1.70 -19.53 -16.03
CA GLY A 174 -2.61 -20.15 -16.99
C GLY A 174 -3.17 -19.06 -17.89
N TRP A 175 -2.58 -18.88 -19.06
CA TRP A 175 -3.15 -18.13 -20.15
C TRP A 175 -4.41 -18.87 -20.59
N CYS A 176 -5.55 -18.36 -20.19
CA CYS A 176 -6.82 -18.75 -20.82
C CYS A 176 -6.85 -18.02 -22.17
N SER A 177 -6.52 -18.73 -23.24
CA SER A 177 -6.68 -18.25 -24.60
C SER A 177 -8.15 -17.96 -24.86
N PRO A 178 -8.52 -16.81 -25.46
CA PRO A 178 -9.86 -16.63 -25.99
C PRO A 178 -9.96 -17.39 -27.31
N SER A 179 -10.53 -18.61 -27.24
CA SER A 179 -10.94 -19.32 -28.46
C SER A 179 -12.33 -18.84 -28.87
N LEU A 180 -12.36 -18.27 -30.06
CA LEU A 180 -13.41 -18.35 -31.11
C LEU A 180 -14.90 -18.29 -30.68
N PHE A 181 -15.52 -17.18 -31.07
CA PHE A 181 -16.87 -17.31 -31.69
C PHE A 181 -16.84 -16.69 -33.08
N ALA A 182 -17.07 -17.58 -34.05
CA ALA A 182 -17.46 -17.26 -35.42
C ALA A 182 -18.88 -16.73 -35.44
#